data_64ad18ec0e20e375aef8e67bfbad0caf
#
_entry.id   64ad18ec0e20e375aef8e67bfbad0caf
#
_cell.length_a   1.000
_cell.length_b   1.000
_cell.length_c   1.000
_cell.angle_alpha   90.00
_cell.angle_beta   90.00
_cell.angle_gamma   90.00
#
_symmetry.space_group_name_H-M   'P 1'
#
loop_
_entity.id
_entity.type
_entity.pdbx_description
1 polymer ?
#
loop_
_entity_poly.entity_id
_entity_poly.type
_entity_poly.pdbx_seq_one_letter_code
_entity_poly.pdbx_strand_id
1 'polypeptide(L)'
;MASQLKVDTITGLTTAGSISVTAEGNSTTTNLQSGLAKAWVNYNHHTGPTVRKSFNVSSMTDTATGKFQANWTNSFNDYLYCAVGNHADDNEGYGNYGAGSRMSWFNGHSVESQYQQRPTTHAQGSTTVDASGGFADMRTIEGMFLGDLA
;
A
#
# COMPACT_ATOMS: atom_id res chain seq x y z
N MET A 1 -21.44 11.42 -31.05
CA MET A 1 -21.71 10.08 -30.47
C MET A 1 -20.57 9.77 -29.54
N ALA A 2 -20.82 9.33 -28.30
CA ALA A 2 -19.79 8.89 -27.41
C ALA A 2 -19.29 7.51 -27.85
N SER A 3 -17.98 7.35 -28.02
CA SER A 3 -17.37 6.06 -28.34
C SER A 3 -17.19 5.27 -27.03
N GLN A 4 -17.57 4.01 -27.04
CA GLN A 4 -17.40 3.10 -25.90
C GLN A 4 -16.55 1.90 -26.32
N LEU A 5 -15.54 1.57 -25.51
CA LEU A 5 -14.80 0.31 -25.59
C LEU A 5 -15.29 -0.62 -24.49
N LYS A 6 -15.84 -1.77 -24.85
CA LYS A 6 -16.26 -2.82 -23.91
C LYS A 6 -15.39 -4.05 -24.13
N VAL A 7 -14.52 -4.35 -23.18
CA VAL A 7 -13.59 -5.47 -23.25
C VAL A 7 -13.44 -6.12 -21.87
N ASP A 8 -13.25 -7.43 -21.83
CA ASP A 8 -13.02 -8.16 -20.59
C ASP A 8 -11.54 -8.13 -20.18
N THR A 9 -10.65 -8.00 -21.16
CA THR A 9 -9.20 -8.04 -20.92
C THR A 9 -8.48 -7.10 -21.88
N ILE A 10 -7.46 -6.41 -21.36
CA ILE A 10 -6.48 -5.66 -22.14
C ILE A 10 -5.10 -6.29 -21.89
N THR A 11 -4.49 -6.84 -22.94
CA THR A 11 -3.18 -7.51 -22.86
C THR A 11 -2.16 -6.77 -23.71
N GLY A 12 -1.02 -6.41 -23.11
CA GLY A 12 0.14 -5.91 -23.84
C GLY A 12 0.89 -7.05 -24.54
N LEU A 13 1.30 -6.82 -25.80
CA LEU A 13 1.88 -7.87 -26.65
C LEU A 13 3.42 -7.94 -26.61
N THR A 14 4.11 -6.85 -26.37
CA THR A 14 5.55 -6.80 -26.69
C THR A 14 6.45 -6.51 -25.51
N THR A 15 6.16 -5.53 -24.71
CA THR A 15 7.07 -5.07 -23.65
C THR A 15 6.27 -4.67 -22.43
N ALA A 16 6.80 -4.94 -21.24
CA ALA A 16 6.24 -4.44 -20.00
C ALA A 16 6.06 -2.92 -20.12
N GLY A 17 4.85 -2.44 -19.75
CA GLY A 17 4.54 -1.04 -19.84
C GLY A 17 4.15 -0.52 -21.23
N SER A 18 3.91 -1.38 -22.22
CA SER A 18 3.55 -0.97 -23.58
C SER A 18 2.12 -0.42 -23.74
N ILE A 19 1.23 -0.69 -22.78
CA ILE A 19 -0.15 -0.20 -22.86
C ILE A 19 -0.18 1.26 -22.38
N SER A 20 -0.44 2.17 -23.31
CA SER A 20 -0.50 3.62 -23.03
C SER A 20 -1.91 4.16 -23.15
N VAL A 21 -2.25 5.10 -22.30
CA VAL A 21 -3.45 5.92 -22.39
C VAL A 21 -3.03 7.33 -22.78
N THR A 22 -3.57 7.82 -23.89
CA THR A 22 -3.31 9.18 -24.34
C THR A 22 -4.40 10.10 -23.80
N ALA A 23 -3.97 11.19 -23.16
CA ALA A 23 -4.88 12.21 -22.66
C ALA A 23 -5.59 12.97 -23.79
N GLU A 24 -6.65 13.66 -23.45
CA GLU A 24 -7.31 14.57 -24.36
C GLU A 24 -6.33 15.59 -24.95
N GLY A 25 -6.45 15.88 -26.23
CA GLY A 25 -5.50 16.74 -26.95
C GLY A 25 -4.31 16.02 -27.56
N ASN A 26 -4.20 14.69 -27.43
CA ASN A 26 -3.21 13.82 -28.08
C ASN A 26 -1.74 14.20 -27.84
N SER A 27 -1.43 14.89 -26.75
CA SER A 27 -0.06 15.37 -26.49
C SER A 27 0.65 14.63 -25.35
N THR A 28 -0.10 14.02 -24.44
CA THR A 28 0.46 13.38 -23.26
C THR A 28 -0.02 11.94 -23.15
N THR A 29 0.90 11.02 -22.96
CA THR A 29 0.61 9.60 -22.74
C THR A 29 1.02 9.16 -21.34
N THR A 30 0.24 8.28 -20.76
CA THR A 30 0.54 7.65 -19.47
C THR A 30 0.47 6.13 -19.64
N ASN A 31 1.43 5.44 -19.08
CA ASN A 31 1.39 3.99 -19.01
C ASN A 31 0.22 3.54 -18.14
N LEU A 32 -0.65 2.68 -18.68
CA LEU A 32 -1.82 2.20 -17.94
C LEU A 32 -1.42 1.40 -16.69
N GLN A 33 -0.38 0.59 -16.79
CA GLN A 33 0.07 -0.24 -15.67
C GLN A 33 0.63 0.61 -14.52
N SER A 34 1.38 1.65 -14.81
CA SER A 34 1.94 2.53 -13.78
C SER A 34 0.88 3.32 -13.02
N GLY A 35 -0.28 3.56 -13.64
CA GLY A 35 -1.41 4.24 -13.01
C GLY A 35 -2.30 3.36 -12.12
N LEU A 36 -2.12 2.06 -12.14
CA LEU A 36 -2.94 1.11 -11.39
C LEU A 36 -2.27 0.70 -10.08
N ALA A 37 -3.07 0.60 -9.01
CA ALA A 37 -2.61 -0.01 -7.77
C ALA A 37 -2.25 -1.49 -8.02
N LYS A 38 -1.08 -1.92 -7.55
CA LYS A 38 -0.58 -3.30 -7.68
C LYS A 38 -0.84 -4.14 -6.45
N ALA A 39 -1.04 -3.50 -5.32
CA ALA A 39 -1.49 -4.14 -4.10
C ALA A 39 -2.26 -3.11 -3.25
N TRP A 40 -3.21 -3.59 -2.48
CA TRP A 40 -3.86 -2.78 -1.45
C TRP A 40 -4.42 -3.68 -0.36
N VAL A 41 -4.59 -3.12 0.84
CA VAL A 41 -5.12 -3.82 2.00
C VAL A 41 -5.94 -2.88 2.88
N ASN A 42 -7.04 -3.42 3.42
CA ASN A 42 -7.74 -2.89 4.59
C ASN A 42 -7.65 -3.95 5.69
N TYR A 43 -7.08 -3.57 6.83
CA TYR A 43 -6.62 -4.48 7.85
C TYR A 43 -6.97 -3.95 9.25
N ASN A 44 -7.40 -4.85 10.15
CA ASN A 44 -7.57 -4.57 11.56
C ASN A 44 -6.38 -5.17 12.33
N HIS A 45 -5.66 -4.35 13.08
CA HIS A 45 -4.52 -4.77 13.89
C HIS A 45 -4.87 -4.90 15.38
N HIS A 46 -5.90 -4.21 15.86
CA HIS A 46 -6.20 -4.06 17.30
C HIS A 46 -6.75 -5.33 17.96
N THR A 47 -7.71 -6.02 17.34
CA THR A 47 -8.44 -7.14 17.98
C THR A 47 -8.05 -8.52 17.45
N GLY A 48 -6.81 -8.65 17.08
CA GLY A 48 -6.27 -9.79 16.36
C GLY A 48 -6.18 -9.48 14.88
N PRO A 49 -5.01 -9.71 14.29
CA PRO A 49 -4.72 -9.31 12.92
C PRO A 49 -5.70 -9.94 11.93
N THR A 50 -6.60 -9.11 11.37
CA THR A 50 -7.64 -9.55 10.45
C THR A 50 -7.65 -8.71 9.19
N VAL A 51 -7.40 -9.34 8.05
CA VAL A 51 -7.57 -8.72 6.74
C VAL A 51 -9.05 -8.63 6.43
N ARG A 52 -9.59 -7.41 6.32
CA ARG A 52 -10.98 -7.19 5.92
C ARG A 52 -11.15 -7.35 4.42
N LYS A 53 -10.24 -6.77 3.66
CA LYS A 53 -10.21 -6.90 2.21
C LYS A 53 -8.82 -6.55 1.67
N SER A 54 -8.41 -7.20 0.58
CA SER A 54 -7.10 -6.96 -0.03
C SER A 54 -7.08 -7.33 -1.50
N PHE A 55 -6.05 -6.86 -2.18
CA PHE A 55 -5.65 -7.28 -3.51
C PHE A 55 -4.13 -7.46 -3.53
N ASN A 56 -3.65 -8.57 -4.09
CA ASN A 56 -2.24 -8.96 -4.16
C ASN A 56 -1.53 -9.03 -2.78
N VAL A 57 -2.28 -9.26 -1.72
CA VAL A 57 -1.75 -9.48 -0.37
C VAL A 57 -2.09 -10.90 0.06
N SER A 58 -1.09 -11.72 0.31
CA SER A 58 -1.25 -13.11 0.73
C SER A 58 -1.52 -13.23 2.24
N SER A 59 -0.92 -12.36 3.04
CA SER A 59 -1.11 -12.32 4.49
C SER A 59 -0.65 -11.00 5.08
N MET A 60 -1.17 -10.69 6.28
CA MET A 60 -0.62 -9.69 7.17
C MET A 60 0.08 -10.38 8.35
N THR A 61 1.22 -9.87 8.74
CA THR A 61 1.97 -10.35 9.91
C THR A 61 1.99 -9.25 10.95
N ASP A 62 1.55 -9.56 12.16
CA ASP A 62 1.77 -8.74 13.34
C ASP A 62 3.21 -8.98 13.81
N THR A 63 4.03 -7.95 13.80
CA THR A 63 5.44 -8.05 14.18
C THR A 63 5.73 -7.50 15.57
N ALA A 64 4.93 -6.58 16.05
CA ALA A 64 4.92 -6.04 17.41
C ALA A 64 3.81 -4.98 17.51
N THR A 65 3.52 -4.50 18.74
CA THR A 65 2.56 -3.41 18.95
C THR A 65 2.78 -2.26 17.98
N GLY A 66 1.77 -1.91 17.20
CA GLY A 66 1.79 -0.88 16.17
C GLY A 66 2.74 -1.16 15.00
N LYS A 67 3.21 -2.40 14.82
CA LYS A 67 4.10 -2.79 13.74
C LYS A 67 3.57 -4.00 13.00
N PHE A 68 3.49 -3.91 11.69
CA PHE A 68 2.89 -4.93 10.85
C PHE A 68 3.62 -5.06 9.51
N GLN A 69 3.37 -6.17 8.83
CA GLN A 69 3.94 -6.47 7.52
C GLN A 69 2.84 -7.00 6.59
N ALA A 70 2.74 -6.44 5.40
CA ALA A 70 1.94 -6.95 4.31
C ALA A 70 2.82 -7.82 3.39
N ASN A 71 2.48 -9.09 3.23
CA ASN A 71 3.18 -10.02 2.36
C ASN A 71 2.45 -10.12 1.02
N TRP A 72 3.17 -10.08 -0.09
CA TRP A 72 2.57 -10.07 -1.42
C TRP A 72 2.27 -11.49 -1.91
N THR A 73 1.22 -11.63 -2.69
CA THR A 73 0.96 -12.83 -3.49
C THR A 73 1.90 -12.87 -4.69
N ASN A 74 2.01 -11.74 -5.39
CA ASN A 74 2.96 -11.55 -6.48
C ASN A 74 3.91 -10.41 -6.09
N SER A 75 5.19 -10.66 -6.11
CA SER A 75 6.23 -9.71 -5.74
C SER A 75 6.26 -8.50 -6.68
N PHE A 76 6.75 -7.38 -6.17
CA PHE A 76 7.13 -6.27 -7.03
C PHE A 76 8.43 -6.60 -7.77
N ASN A 77 8.57 -6.04 -8.96
CA ASN A 77 9.75 -6.26 -9.81
C ASN A 77 11.01 -5.63 -9.17
N ASP A 78 10.85 -4.50 -8.52
CA ASP A 78 11.92 -3.82 -7.82
C ASP A 78 11.44 -3.16 -6.50
N TYR A 79 12.34 -2.47 -5.85
CA TYR A 79 12.09 -1.78 -4.58
C TYR A 79 11.56 -0.35 -4.74
N LEU A 80 11.35 0.12 -5.97
CA LEU A 80 10.97 1.51 -6.28
C LEU A 80 9.46 1.75 -6.27
N TYR A 81 8.68 0.85 -5.69
CA TYR A 81 7.25 1.05 -5.56
C TYR A 81 6.89 2.17 -4.57
N CYS A 82 5.82 2.89 -4.87
CA CYS A 82 5.26 3.92 -3.99
C CYS A 82 4.26 3.27 -3.03
N ALA A 83 4.31 3.65 -1.76
CA ALA A 83 3.37 3.21 -0.75
C ALA A 83 2.68 4.41 -0.11
N VAL A 84 1.37 4.39 -0.09
CA VAL A 84 0.53 5.35 0.63
C VAL A 84 -0.40 4.61 1.58
N GLY A 85 -0.78 5.24 2.67
CA GLY A 85 -1.69 4.61 3.60
C GLY A 85 -2.27 5.58 4.61
N ASN A 86 -3.30 5.08 5.27
CA ASN A 86 -4.01 5.77 6.34
C ASN A 86 -4.32 4.80 7.46
N HIS A 87 -4.64 5.32 8.62
CA HIS A 87 -5.15 4.55 9.75
C HIS A 87 -6.28 5.30 10.42
N ALA A 88 -7.15 4.56 11.06
CA ALA A 88 -8.18 5.09 11.93
C ALA A 88 -8.32 4.19 13.14
N ASP A 89 -8.58 4.80 14.27
CA ASP A 89 -9.11 4.13 15.42
C ASP A 89 -10.56 4.59 15.59
N ASP A 90 -11.48 3.69 15.34
CA ASP A 90 -12.93 3.91 15.47
C ASP A 90 -13.42 3.66 16.89
N ASN A 91 -12.56 3.82 17.88
CA ASN A 91 -12.85 3.47 19.24
C ASN A 91 -13.84 4.43 19.93
N GLU A 92 -15.05 3.99 20.08
CA GLU A 92 -16.00 4.55 21.03
C GLU A 92 -15.53 4.29 22.47
N GLY A 93 -14.53 5.04 22.95
CA GLY A 93 -14.19 4.98 24.38
C GLY A 93 -12.73 4.97 24.77
N TYR A 94 -11.79 4.86 23.86
CA TYR A 94 -10.39 5.15 24.15
C TYR A 94 -10.07 6.56 23.65
N GLY A 95 -9.61 7.38 24.57
CA GLY A 95 -9.43 8.80 24.40
C GLY A 95 -8.82 9.15 23.05
N ASN A 96 -9.30 10.24 22.50
CA ASN A 96 -8.78 10.88 21.32
C ASN A 96 -7.30 10.55 21.13
N TYR A 97 -6.99 9.64 20.20
CA TYR A 97 -5.65 9.63 19.65
C TYR A 97 -5.51 10.96 18.91
N GLY A 98 -4.99 11.92 19.66
CA GLY A 98 -5.01 13.32 19.30
C GLY A 98 -4.32 13.57 17.97
N ALA A 99 -4.36 14.79 17.54
CA ALA A 99 -3.75 15.36 16.33
C ALA A 99 -2.23 15.09 16.20
N GLY A 100 -1.77 13.86 16.36
CA GLY A 100 -0.37 13.43 16.34
C GLY A 100 -0.18 11.98 15.99
N SER A 101 -1.27 11.19 15.86
CA SER A 101 -1.14 9.80 15.42
C SER A 101 -0.60 9.76 13.99
N ARG A 102 0.32 8.87 13.74
CA ARG A 102 1.01 8.75 12.46
C ARG A 102 1.00 7.31 11.98
N MET A 103 0.90 7.14 10.70
CA MET A 103 1.12 5.89 10.03
C MET A 103 2.21 6.06 8.97
N SER A 104 3.06 5.08 8.85
CA SER A 104 4.02 4.98 7.75
C SER A 104 4.13 3.56 7.24
N TRP A 105 4.15 3.43 5.92
CA TRP A 105 4.65 2.24 5.25
C TRP A 105 6.13 2.43 4.97
N PHE A 106 6.95 1.62 5.58
CA PHE A 106 8.40 1.72 5.47
C PHE A 106 9.03 0.34 5.26
N ASN A 107 10.28 0.36 4.92
CA ASN A 107 11.09 -0.83 4.98
C ASN A 107 11.56 -1.02 6.39
N GLY A 108 11.28 -2.18 6.94
CA GLY A 108 11.73 -2.49 8.28
C GLY A 108 13.20 -2.23 8.46
N HIS A 109 13.49 -1.16 9.07
CA HIS A 109 14.42 -1.02 10.16
C HIS A 109 14.40 0.41 10.69
N SER A 110 14.24 0.53 12.00
CA SER A 110 14.60 1.73 12.74
C SER A 110 16.10 1.92 12.62
N VAL A 111 16.48 3.17 12.48
CA VAL A 111 17.77 3.77 12.71
C VAL A 111 18.82 3.65 11.62
N GLU A 112 19.15 4.83 11.22
CA GLU A 112 20.48 5.30 10.83
C GLU A 112 21.24 4.42 9.86
N SER A 113 21.40 4.99 8.78
CA SER A 113 22.31 4.67 7.73
C SER A 113 21.76 3.78 6.63
N GLN A 114 21.63 4.47 5.51
CA GLN A 114 21.76 3.88 4.20
C GLN A 114 20.53 3.14 3.68
N TYR A 115 19.84 3.81 2.81
CA TYR A 115 19.00 3.28 1.72
C TYR A 115 18.77 1.76 1.79
N GLN A 116 18.05 1.30 2.81
CA GLN A 116 17.61 -0.08 2.84
C GLN A 116 16.59 -0.24 1.72
N GLN A 117 16.96 -1.00 0.72
CA GLN A 117 16.09 -1.34 -0.39
C GLN A 117 14.82 -1.99 0.14
N ARG A 118 13.68 -1.48 -0.29
CA ARG A 118 12.39 -2.09 0.05
C ARG A 118 12.39 -3.54 -0.42
N PRO A 119 11.94 -4.49 0.43
CA PRO A 119 11.76 -5.86 -0.05
C PRO A 119 10.72 -5.89 -1.17
N THR A 120 11.01 -6.63 -2.22
CA THR A 120 10.04 -6.83 -3.30
C THR A 120 8.90 -7.77 -2.92
N THR A 121 9.09 -8.56 -1.84
CA THR A 121 8.15 -9.60 -1.39
C THR A 121 7.15 -9.14 -0.34
N HIS A 122 7.39 -8.00 0.30
CA HIS A 122 6.53 -7.47 1.35
C HIS A 122 6.75 -5.97 1.60
N ALA A 123 5.84 -5.33 2.32
CA ALA A 123 6.05 -4.00 2.90
C ALA A 123 5.80 -4.05 4.40
N GLN A 124 6.58 -3.29 5.16
CA GLN A 124 6.38 -3.11 6.59
C GLN A 124 5.76 -1.75 6.87
N GLY A 125 4.98 -1.67 7.93
CA GLY A 125 4.35 -0.44 8.37
C GLY A 125 4.34 -0.30 9.88
N SER A 126 4.09 0.92 10.34
CA SER A 126 3.85 1.20 11.75
C SER A 126 2.83 2.28 11.96
N THR A 127 2.19 2.23 13.12
CA THR A 127 1.26 3.24 13.62
C THR A 127 1.68 3.72 14.99
N THR A 128 1.55 5.02 15.23
CA THR A 128 1.82 5.66 16.52
C THR A 128 0.63 6.48 16.98
N VAL A 129 0.42 6.55 18.30
CA VAL A 129 -0.75 7.21 18.89
C VAL A 129 -0.61 8.72 19.08
N ASP A 130 0.61 9.21 19.13
CA ASP A 130 0.87 10.63 19.43
C ASP A 130 2.22 11.11 18.89
N ALA A 131 2.50 12.38 19.12
CA ALA A 131 3.76 12.99 18.76
C ALA A 131 4.96 12.48 19.60
N SER A 132 4.71 11.76 20.70
CA SER A 132 5.76 11.15 21.54
C SER A 132 6.28 9.83 20.97
N GLY A 133 5.61 9.30 19.95
CA GLY A 133 6.06 8.12 19.21
C GLY A 133 5.68 6.79 19.86
N GLY A 134 4.70 6.76 20.76
CA GLY A 134 4.14 5.52 21.30
C GLY A 134 3.51 4.68 20.20
N PHE A 135 3.89 3.42 20.05
CA PHE A 135 3.28 2.49 19.10
C PHE A 135 1.93 1.97 19.61
N ALA A 136 0.97 1.81 18.71
CA ALA A 136 -0.32 1.21 19.06
C ALA A 136 -0.93 0.45 17.86
N ASP A 137 -1.70 -0.58 18.20
CA ASP A 137 -2.45 -1.37 17.24
C ASP A 137 -3.75 -0.63 16.89
N MET A 138 -3.93 -0.30 15.64
CA MET A 138 -5.08 0.47 15.15
C MET A 138 -6.15 -0.45 14.56
N ARG A 139 -7.42 -0.06 14.72
CA ARG A 139 -8.56 -0.84 14.20
C ARG A 139 -8.67 -0.83 12.69
N THR A 140 -8.24 0.25 12.07
CA THR A 140 -8.23 0.35 10.63
C THR A 140 -6.86 0.80 10.16
N ILE A 141 -6.26 -0.01 9.31
CA ILE A 141 -5.03 0.26 8.60
C ILE A 141 -5.32 0.04 7.13
N GLU A 142 -4.98 1.03 6.33
CA GLU A 142 -5.17 1.00 4.89
C GLU A 142 -3.84 1.25 4.20
N GLY A 143 -3.59 0.50 3.14
CA GLY A 143 -2.40 0.67 2.32
C GLY A 143 -2.71 0.47 0.86
N MET A 144 -2.09 1.27 0.02
CA MET A 144 -2.11 1.12 -1.44
C MET A 144 -0.69 1.27 -1.98
N PHE A 145 -0.35 0.43 -2.93
CA PHE A 145 1.00 0.31 -3.46
C PHE A 145 0.97 0.36 -4.98
N LEU A 146 1.80 1.22 -5.54
CA LEU A 146 1.94 1.44 -6.97
C LEU A 146 3.40 1.14 -7.38
N GLY A 147 3.57 0.44 -8.47
CA GLY A 147 4.89 0.01 -8.97
C GLY A 147 4.69 -1.01 -10.08
N ASP A 148 5.71 -1.77 -10.38
CA ASP A 148 5.63 -2.87 -11.35
C ASP A 148 5.68 -4.22 -10.64
N LEU A 149 4.84 -5.15 -11.05
CA LEU A 149 4.89 -6.55 -10.58
C LEU A 149 5.93 -7.33 -11.36
N ALA A 150 6.60 -8.27 -10.67
CA ALA A 150 7.57 -9.19 -11.26
C ALA A 150 6.90 -10.18 -12.24
#